data_d3809449cc137586c42c3f9fc21e8e36
#
_entry.id   d3809449cc137586c42c3f9fc21e8e36
#
_cell.length_a   1.000
_cell.length_b   1.000
_cell.length_c   1.000
_cell.angle_alpha   90.00
_cell.angle_beta   90.00
_cell.angle_gamma   90.00
#
_symmetry.space_group_name_H-M   'P 1'
#
loop_
_entity.id
_entity.type
_entity.pdbx_description
1 polymer ?
#
loop_
_entity_poly.entity_id
_entity_poly.type
_entity_poly.pdbx_seq_one_letter_code
_entity_poly.pdbx_strand_id
1 'polypeptide(L)'
;MKRTVTVSGQGTVKVAPDTAVVRVAASHRAADVAAALDGVTSALDAMAAVAREHTDPERVSSTELSVWPAYDDQGRPSGFEARHGLAIVVPDLAVAGRLIAGLAGAVGNRLNVESVSLEV
;
A
#
# COMPACT_ATOMS: atom_id res chain seq x y z
N MET A 1 -16.59 -4.42 8.96
CA MET A 1 -17.78 -4.48 8.09
C MET A 1 -18.14 -5.91 7.79
N LYS A 2 -19.40 -6.23 7.85
CA LYS A 2 -19.87 -7.58 7.55
C LYS A 2 -20.41 -7.66 6.14
N ARG A 3 -20.08 -8.74 5.47
CA ARG A 3 -20.66 -9.10 4.19
C ARG A 3 -21.72 -10.16 4.41
N THR A 4 -22.82 -9.98 3.71
CA THR A 4 -23.90 -10.97 3.75
C THR A 4 -23.94 -11.68 2.40
N VAL A 5 -23.93 -13.00 2.45
CA VAL A 5 -24.07 -13.84 1.30
C VAL A 5 -25.40 -14.56 1.40
N THR A 6 -26.22 -14.42 0.39
CA THR A 6 -27.49 -15.10 0.33
C THR A 6 -27.29 -16.45 -0.32
N VAL A 7 -27.66 -17.50 0.42
CA VAL A 7 -27.64 -18.86 -0.08
C VAL A 7 -29.03 -19.16 -0.60
N SER A 8 -29.10 -19.68 -1.83
CA SER A 8 -30.36 -19.95 -2.50
C SER A 8 -31.30 -20.79 -1.66
N GLY A 9 -32.50 -20.26 -1.41
CA GLY A 9 -33.58 -20.96 -0.74
C GLY A 9 -33.39 -21.20 0.76
N GLN A 10 -32.30 -20.77 1.33
CA GLN A 10 -31.97 -21.10 2.71
C GLN A 10 -31.79 -19.88 3.62
N GLY A 11 -32.10 -18.72 3.13
CA GLY A 11 -31.91 -17.50 3.88
C GLY A 11 -30.49 -16.97 3.74
N THR A 12 -30.07 -16.16 4.68
CA THR A 12 -28.85 -15.41 4.61
C THR A 12 -27.80 -16.00 5.54
N VAL A 13 -26.63 -16.28 4.97
CA VAL A 13 -25.44 -16.60 5.74
C VAL A 13 -24.61 -15.35 5.83
N LYS A 14 -24.33 -14.94 7.06
CA LYS A 14 -23.44 -13.80 7.29
C LYS A 14 -22.02 -14.28 7.24
N VAL A 15 -21.28 -13.76 6.26
CA VAL A 15 -19.85 -13.98 6.16
C VAL A 15 -19.21 -12.65 6.44
N ALA A 16 -18.55 -12.53 7.59
CA ALA A 16 -17.72 -11.37 7.84
C ALA A 16 -16.48 -11.52 6.98
N PRO A 17 -16.12 -10.52 6.18
CA PRO A 17 -14.81 -10.56 5.53
C PRO A 17 -13.77 -10.66 6.64
N ASP A 18 -12.94 -11.67 6.56
CA ASP A 18 -11.90 -11.85 7.58
C ASP A 18 -10.92 -10.71 7.56
N THR A 19 -10.72 -10.14 6.40
CA THR A 19 -9.67 -9.15 6.21
C THR A 19 -10.00 -8.19 5.08
N ALA A 20 -9.36 -7.02 5.17
CA ALA A 20 -9.18 -6.15 4.03
C ALA A 20 -7.70 -6.15 3.68
N VAL A 21 -7.38 -6.15 2.41
CA VAL A 21 -6.01 -6.07 1.94
C VAL A 21 -5.79 -4.71 1.31
N VAL A 22 -4.85 -3.96 1.87
CA VAL A 22 -4.48 -2.63 1.38
C VAL A 22 -3.17 -2.77 0.63
N ARG A 23 -3.19 -2.46 -0.66
CA ARG A 23 -1.99 -2.45 -1.49
C ARG A 23 -1.60 -1.03 -1.77
N VAL A 24 -0.42 -0.68 -1.34
CA VAL A 24 0.12 0.67 -1.47
C VAL A 24 1.55 0.59 -1.97
N ALA A 25 2.06 1.69 -2.47
CA ALA A 25 3.45 1.78 -2.86
C ALA A 25 4.00 3.16 -2.50
N ALA A 26 5.30 3.20 -2.26
CA ALA A 26 6.04 4.45 -2.18
C ALA A 26 6.81 4.64 -3.47
N SER A 27 6.94 5.88 -3.91
CA SER A 27 7.79 6.22 -5.05
C SER A 27 8.68 7.39 -4.69
N HIS A 28 9.86 7.43 -5.30
CA HIS A 28 10.81 8.51 -5.08
C HIS A 28 11.65 8.72 -6.32
N ARG A 29 11.79 9.97 -6.71
CA ARG A 29 12.59 10.37 -7.87
C ARG A 29 13.86 11.04 -7.38
N ALA A 30 14.98 10.69 -7.98
CA ALA A 30 16.27 11.26 -7.63
C ALA A 30 17.21 11.29 -8.84
N ALA A 31 18.34 11.96 -8.70
CA ALA A 31 19.27 12.15 -9.81
C ALA A 31 19.98 10.86 -10.21
N ASP A 32 20.15 9.93 -9.28
CA ASP A 32 20.81 8.64 -9.55
C ASP A 32 20.06 7.48 -8.89
N VAL A 33 20.43 6.28 -9.29
CA VAL A 33 19.76 5.05 -8.82
C VAL A 33 19.86 4.90 -7.30
N ALA A 34 21.05 5.14 -6.75
CA ALA A 34 21.25 4.96 -5.29
C ALA A 34 20.38 5.91 -4.49
N ALA A 35 20.29 7.17 -4.89
CA ALA A 35 19.45 8.15 -4.20
C ALA A 35 17.96 7.83 -4.34
N ALA A 36 17.53 7.35 -5.52
CA ALA A 36 16.15 6.92 -5.71
C ALA A 36 15.80 5.75 -4.81
N LEU A 37 16.67 4.76 -4.71
CA LEU A 37 16.47 3.60 -3.84
C LEU A 37 16.46 4.01 -2.36
N ASP A 38 17.37 4.87 -1.93
CA ASP A 38 17.43 5.34 -0.56
C ASP A 38 16.14 6.06 -0.18
N GLY A 39 15.63 6.91 -1.07
CA GLY A 39 14.40 7.66 -0.82
C GLY A 39 13.19 6.75 -0.71
N VAL A 40 13.07 5.75 -1.58
CA VAL A 40 11.94 4.83 -1.53
C VAL A 40 12.04 3.89 -0.32
N THR A 41 13.25 3.47 0.05
CA THR A 41 13.45 2.64 1.23
C THR A 41 13.07 3.38 2.51
N SER A 42 13.47 4.64 2.62
CA SER A 42 13.10 5.48 3.75
C SER A 42 11.59 5.65 3.86
N ALA A 43 10.93 5.90 2.73
CA ALA A 43 9.46 6.02 2.71
C ALA A 43 8.80 4.70 3.10
N LEU A 44 9.31 3.59 2.59
CA LEU A 44 8.77 2.27 2.90
C LEU A 44 8.88 1.94 4.38
N ASP A 45 10.02 2.26 4.99
CA ASP A 45 10.23 2.05 6.42
C ASP A 45 9.22 2.84 7.25
N ALA A 46 8.94 4.08 6.87
CA ALA A 46 7.92 4.90 7.52
C ALA A 46 6.53 4.29 7.37
N MET A 47 6.22 3.79 6.18
CA MET A 47 4.95 3.11 5.91
C MET A 47 4.81 1.83 6.73
N ALA A 48 5.86 1.03 6.81
CA ALA A 48 5.84 -0.19 7.60
C ALA A 48 5.63 0.11 9.09
N ALA A 49 6.22 1.18 9.60
CA ALA A 49 6.02 1.59 10.98
C ALA A 49 4.55 1.96 11.25
N VAL A 50 3.92 2.69 10.34
CA VAL A 50 2.48 3.01 10.44
C VAL A 50 1.65 1.73 10.37
N ALA A 51 1.97 0.84 9.45
CA ALA A 51 1.23 -0.42 9.29
C ALA A 51 1.24 -1.23 10.59
N ARG A 52 2.36 -1.26 11.29
CA ARG A 52 2.47 -2.00 12.55
C ARG A 52 1.63 -1.43 13.68
N GLU A 53 1.16 -0.20 13.54
CA GLU A 53 0.22 0.38 14.51
C GLU A 53 -1.20 -0.12 14.30
N HIS A 54 -1.48 -0.75 13.16
CA HIS A 54 -2.82 -1.16 12.76
C HIS A 54 -2.97 -2.67 12.58
N THR A 55 -1.86 -3.39 12.46
CA THR A 55 -1.87 -4.84 12.25
C THR A 55 -0.55 -5.45 12.70
N ASP A 56 -0.51 -6.77 12.76
CA ASP A 56 0.71 -7.49 13.14
C ASP A 56 1.77 -7.41 12.04
N PRO A 57 3.07 -7.36 12.41
CA PRO A 57 4.14 -7.29 11.42
C PRO A 57 4.10 -8.41 10.36
N GLU A 58 3.66 -9.60 10.74
CA GLU A 58 3.57 -10.74 9.82
C GLU A 58 2.49 -10.57 8.77
N ARG A 59 1.59 -9.59 8.93
CA ARG A 59 0.54 -9.27 7.97
C ARG A 59 0.94 -8.14 7.02
N VAL A 60 2.18 -7.70 7.10
CA VAL A 60 2.76 -6.68 6.23
C VAL A 60 3.82 -7.35 5.39
N SER A 61 3.65 -7.34 4.07
CA SER A 61 4.61 -7.92 3.15
C SER A 61 5.02 -6.91 2.09
N SER A 62 6.28 -6.94 1.70
CA SER A 62 6.72 -6.10 0.61
C SER A 62 6.39 -6.76 -0.72
N THR A 63 6.08 -5.93 -1.69
CA THR A 63 5.82 -6.37 -3.04
C THR A 63 6.98 -5.96 -3.93
N GLU A 64 6.73 -5.76 -5.21
CA GLU A 64 7.79 -5.52 -6.19
C GLU A 64 8.53 -4.22 -5.95
N LEU A 65 9.85 -4.25 -6.09
CA LEU A 65 10.71 -3.08 -6.16
C LEU A 65 11.12 -2.86 -7.61
N SER A 66 10.89 -1.67 -8.11
CA SER A 66 11.25 -1.30 -9.47
C SER A 66 12.00 0.02 -9.51
N VAL A 67 12.93 0.13 -10.44
CA VAL A 67 13.65 1.38 -10.71
C VAL A 67 13.71 1.56 -12.21
N TRP A 68 13.41 2.76 -12.67
CA TRP A 68 13.46 3.07 -14.11
C TRP A 68 13.92 4.51 -14.33
N PRO A 69 14.45 4.81 -15.54
CA PRO A 69 14.81 6.17 -15.87
C PRO A 69 13.58 7.08 -15.91
N ALA A 70 13.72 8.29 -15.39
CA ALA A 70 12.68 9.30 -15.49
C ALA A 70 13.04 10.28 -16.61
N TYR A 71 12.02 10.88 -17.21
CA TYR A 71 12.19 11.82 -18.31
C TYR A 71 11.40 13.10 -18.02
N ASP A 72 11.90 14.23 -18.51
CA ASP A 72 11.20 15.50 -18.40
C ASP A 72 10.11 15.63 -19.49
N ASP A 73 9.41 16.75 -19.50
CA ASP A 73 8.32 17.00 -20.46
C ASP A 73 8.78 17.02 -21.90
N GLN A 74 10.09 17.16 -22.15
CA GLN A 74 10.68 17.19 -23.46
C GLN A 74 11.33 15.86 -23.85
N GLY A 75 11.11 14.82 -23.05
CA GLY A 75 11.65 13.49 -23.31
C GLY A 75 13.12 13.32 -23.00
N ARG A 76 13.73 14.25 -22.27
CA ARG A 76 15.14 14.15 -21.90
C ARG A 76 15.30 13.42 -20.58
N PRO A 77 16.39 12.66 -20.39
CA PRO A 77 16.65 12.00 -19.11
C PRO A 77 16.63 13.00 -17.96
N SER A 78 15.91 12.65 -16.90
CA SER A 78 15.67 13.52 -15.76
C SER A 78 15.85 12.77 -14.43
N GLY A 79 16.81 11.85 -14.39
CA GLY A 79 17.08 11.05 -13.21
C GLY A 79 16.42 9.69 -13.25
N PHE A 80 16.10 9.17 -12.07
CA PHE A 80 15.52 7.84 -11.90
C PHE A 80 14.36 7.89 -10.91
N GLU A 81 13.41 6.99 -11.10
CA GLU A 81 12.31 6.83 -10.17
C GLU A 81 12.35 5.41 -9.63
N ALA A 82 12.22 5.28 -8.32
CA ALA A 82 12.09 3.98 -7.65
C ALA A 82 10.69 3.85 -7.08
N ARG A 83 10.18 2.64 -7.06
CA ARG A 83 8.86 2.32 -6.52
C ARG A 83 8.93 1.00 -5.79
N HIS A 84 8.37 0.95 -4.59
CA HIS A 84 8.33 -0.27 -3.80
C HIS A 84 6.99 -0.34 -3.09
N GLY A 85 6.35 -1.49 -3.15
CA GLY A 85 5.01 -1.67 -2.61
C GLY A 85 4.96 -2.46 -1.32
N LEU A 86 3.83 -2.30 -0.63
CA LEU A 86 3.45 -3.10 0.52
C LEU A 86 2.04 -3.64 0.32
N ALA A 87 1.82 -4.87 0.75
CA ALA A 87 0.50 -5.43 0.93
C ALA A 87 0.26 -5.58 2.42
N ILE A 88 -0.79 -4.96 2.92
CA ILE A 88 -1.06 -4.87 4.35
C ILE A 88 -2.45 -5.46 4.61
N VAL A 89 -2.50 -6.51 5.42
CA VAL A 89 -3.75 -7.17 5.77
C VAL A 89 -4.25 -6.59 7.09
N VAL A 90 -5.46 -6.06 7.09
CA VAL A 90 -6.09 -5.46 8.26
C VAL A 90 -7.45 -6.10 8.51
N PRO A 91 -8.00 -5.97 9.74
CA PRO A 91 -9.23 -6.69 10.10
C PRO A 91 -10.47 -6.28 9.30
N ASP A 92 -10.58 -5.02 8.89
CA ASP A 92 -11.78 -4.53 8.22
C ASP A 92 -11.52 -3.21 7.49
N LEU A 93 -12.55 -2.71 6.80
CA LEU A 93 -12.46 -1.47 6.03
C LEU A 93 -12.26 -0.22 6.89
N ALA A 94 -12.76 -0.21 8.10
CA ALA A 94 -12.58 0.93 8.99
C ALA A 94 -11.10 1.08 9.36
N VAL A 95 -10.45 -0.04 9.67
CA VAL A 95 -9.01 -0.05 9.93
C VAL A 95 -8.23 0.32 8.68
N ALA A 96 -8.65 -0.19 7.51
CA ALA A 96 -8.02 0.18 6.24
C ALA A 96 -8.04 1.69 6.01
N GLY A 97 -9.16 2.35 6.29
CA GLY A 97 -9.27 3.79 6.15
C GLY A 97 -8.32 4.55 7.08
N ARG A 98 -8.23 4.13 8.34
CA ARG A 98 -7.30 4.75 9.29
C ARG A 98 -5.84 4.50 8.90
N LEU A 99 -5.55 3.31 8.41
CA LEU A 99 -4.22 2.98 7.91
C LEU A 99 -3.82 3.90 6.76
N ILE A 100 -4.68 4.05 5.76
CA ILE A 100 -4.39 4.90 4.61
C ILE A 100 -4.17 6.35 5.05
N ALA A 101 -5.00 6.86 5.95
CA ALA A 101 -4.81 8.20 6.48
C ALA A 101 -3.47 8.37 7.19
N GLY A 102 -3.07 7.36 7.98
CA GLY A 102 -1.77 7.35 8.64
C GLY A 102 -0.60 7.31 7.67
N LEU A 103 -0.73 6.49 6.63
CA LEU A 103 0.30 6.40 5.59
C LEU A 103 0.45 7.72 4.84
N ALA A 104 -0.66 8.35 4.49
CA ALA A 104 -0.64 9.65 3.82
C ALA A 104 0.02 10.72 4.70
N GLY A 105 -0.23 10.69 6.00
CA GLY A 105 0.42 11.58 6.93
C GLY A 105 1.92 11.36 7.07
N ALA A 106 2.36 10.10 6.94
CA ALA A 106 3.77 9.75 7.10
C ALA A 106 4.61 10.06 5.85
N VAL A 107 4.09 9.82 4.67
CA VAL A 107 4.88 9.91 3.43
C VAL A 107 4.31 10.89 2.40
N GLY A 108 3.14 11.42 2.66
CA GLY A 108 2.56 12.49 1.80
C GLY A 108 2.43 12.06 0.36
N ASN A 109 2.92 12.90 -0.54
CA ASN A 109 2.77 12.70 -1.98
C ASN A 109 3.56 11.51 -2.54
N ARG A 110 4.40 10.88 -1.73
CA ARG A 110 5.10 9.66 -2.14
C ARG A 110 4.24 8.41 -2.04
N LEU A 111 3.05 8.53 -1.44
CA LEU A 111 2.13 7.41 -1.29
C LEU A 111 1.31 7.21 -2.55
N ASN A 112 1.23 5.99 -3.01
CA ASN A 112 0.32 5.56 -4.07
C ASN A 112 -0.56 4.46 -3.50
N VAL A 113 -1.86 4.68 -3.46
CA VAL A 113 -2.82 3.66 -3.05
C VAL A 113 -3.25 2.90 -4.29
N GLU A 114 -2.89 1.64 -4.37
CA GLU A 114 -3.14 0.83 -5.55
C GLU A 114 -4.50 0.15 -5.51
N SER A 115 -4.84 -0.43 -4.37
CA SER A 115 -6.13 -1.09 -4.21
C SER A 115 -6.43 -1.34 -2.75
N VAL A 116 -7.73 -1.46 -2.47
CA VAL A 116 -8.22 -1.97 -1.20
C VAL A 116 -9.25 -3.03 -1.56
N SER A 117 -9.03 -4.25 -1.11
CA SER A 117 -9.93 -5.36 -1.41
C SER A 117 -10.37 -6.08 -0.15
N LEU A 118 -11.57 -6.61 -0.19
CA LEU A 118 -12.09 -7.44 0.91
C LEU A 118 -11.86 -8.90 0.52
N GLU A 119 -11.34 -9.66 1.48
CA GLU A 119 -11.12 -11.09 1.32
C GLU A 119 -11.79 -11.86 2.44
N VAL A 120 -12.41 -12.95 2.06
CA VAL A 120 -13.16 -13.81 2.99
C VAL A 120 -12.34 -15.02 3.34
#